data_d564990e3ac549c3175d1679753f586e
#
_entry.id   d564990e3ac549c3175d1679753f586e
#
_cell.length_a   1.000
_cell.length_b   1.000
_cell.length_c   1.000
_cell.angle_alpha   90.00
_cell.angle_beta   90.00
_cell.angle_gamma   90.00
#
_symmetry.space_group_name_H-M   'P 1'
#
loop_
_entity.id
_entity.type
_entity.pdbx_description
1 polymer ?
#
loop_
_entity_poly.entity_id
_entity_poly.type
_entity_poly.pdbx_seq_one_letter_code
_entity_poly.pdbx_strand_id
1 'polypeptide(L)'
;MINRIAYAASTPLALLTLCLLGSGAARADSADSVPPNTVRLGLYDIFYHVHAQDLSGPYVPPGVGIDVQNVQTLYVAYVREFFSHLDLELAIGWPPLTKTEGRGPARLGSVPYNGQVISTARWFGPSLVANYVFLSPEHALRPYIGVGINYTSFYDRNNTAAGNAASGGPTRLSLSPSVGPVGTVGLTYRLDRRWSFYASYSFSEVQTNLTADTAGVIRTTHVSFAPGALIVSAGFSF
;
A
#
# COMPACT_ATOMS: atom_id res chain seq x y z
N MET A 1 30.08 35.19 -6.43
CA MET A 1 30.46 33.75 -6.54
C MET A 1 29.41 32.98 -5.75
N ILE A 2 28.44 32.41 -6.44
CA ILE A 2 27.28 31.75 -5.83
C ILE A 2 27.53 30.25 -6.00
N ASN A 3 27.83 29.59 -4.88
CA ASN A 3 27.99 28.12 -4.84
C ASN A 3 26.60 27.45 -4.88
N ARG A 4 26.26 26.86 -6.01
CA ARG A 4 25.09 25.99 -6.14
C ARG A 4 25.48 24.62 -5.58
N ILE A 5 25.00 24.30 -4.39
CA ILE A 5 25.03 22.94 -3.87
C ILE A 5 23.86 22.21 -4.49
N ALA A 6 24.14 21.36 -5.47
CA ALA A 6 23.19 20.43 -6.03
C ALA A 6 23.01 19.28 -5.03
N TYR A 7 21.89 19.22 -4.35
CA TYR A 7 21.47 18.02 -3.64
C TYR A 7 20.98 17.00 -4.67
N ALA A 8 21.84 16.06 -4.98
CA ALA A 8 21.45 14.85 -5.69
C ALA A 8 20.49 14.07 -4.79
N ALA A 9 19.24 13.97 -5.23
CA ALA A 9 18.28 13.05 -4.67
C ALA A 9 18.74 11.63 -5.03
N SER A 10 19.55 11.01 -4.17
CA SER A 10 19.84 9.60 -4.22
C SER A 10 18.60 8.84 -3.78
N THR A 11 17.80 8.42 -4.73
CA THR A 11 16.84 7.34 -4.56
C THR A 11 17.63 6.07 -4.24
N PRO A 12 17.48 5.46 -3.08
CA PRO A 12 17.95 4.09 -2.91
C PRO A 12 16.95 3.19 -3.65
N LEU A 13 17.21 2.96 -4.92
CA LEU A 13 16.74 1.78 -5.60
C LEU A 13 17.55 0.62 -5.03
N ALA A 14 17.28 0.26 -3.79
CA ALA A 14 17.71 -0.99 -3.24
C ALA A 14 17.01 -2.07 -4.05
N LEU A 15 17.68 -2.51 -5.10
CA LEU A 15 17.37 -3.74 -5.80
C LEU A 15 17.36 -4.83 -4.71
N LEU A 16 16.17 -5.19 -4.26
CA LEU A 16 15.98 -6.42 -3.52
C LEU A 16 16.16 -7.56 -4.54
N THR A 17 17.41 -7.82 -4.88
CA THR A 17 17.82 -9.03 -5.60
C THR A 17 17.66 -10.16 -4.60
N LEU A 18 16.43 -10.57 -4.36
CA LEU A 18 16.12 -11.79 -3.66
C LEU A 18 16.54 -12.92 -4.59
N CYS A 19 17.81 -13.35 -4.46
CA CYS A 19 18.28 -14.58 -5.06
C CYS A 19 17.48 -15.74 -4.48
N LEU A 20 16.35 -16.04 -5.09
CA LEU A 20 15.60 -17.29 -4.92
C LEU A 20 16.37 -18.41 -5.65
N LEU A 21 17.67 -18.55 -5.36
CA LEU A 21 18.42 -19.75 -5.64
C LEU A 21 18.09 -20.80 -4.58
N GLY A 22 16.82 -21.22 -4.55
CA GLY A 22 16.46 -22.47 -3.95
C GLY A 22 16.99 -23.57 -4.87
N SER A 23 18.08 -24.23 -4.46
CA SER A 23 18.46 -25.54 -4.98
C SER A 23 17.21 -26.43 -4.97
N GLY A 24 16.60 -26.59 -6.14
CA GLY A 24 15.52 -27.53 -6.36
C GLY A 24 16.04 -28.92 -6.06
N ALA A 25 15.71 -29.47 -4.90
CA ALA A 25 15.60 -30.90 -4.82
C ALA A 25 14.60 -31.28 -5.90
N ALA A 26 15.07 -31.96 -6.94
CA ALA A 26 14.22 -32.49 -7.99
C ALA A 26 13.19 -33.39 -7.32
N ARG A 27 12.04 -32.81 -7.01
CA ARG A 27 10.86 -33.57 -6.65
C ARG A 27 10.44 -34.23 -7.95
N ALA A 28 10.35 -35.53 -7.96
CA ALA A 28 9.78 -36.26 -9.09
C ALA A 28 8.40 -35.67 -9.33
N ASP A 29 8.27 -34.90 -10.42
CA ASP A 29 7.03 -34.35 -10.89
C ASP A 29 6.10 -35.53 -11.19
N SER A 30 5.23 -35.85 -10.25
CA SER A 30 4.06 -36.65 -10.59
C SER A 30 3.25 -35.75 -11.53
N ALA A 31 2.96 -36.23 -12.73
CA ALA A 31 2.27 -35.53 -13.80
C ALA A 31 0.91 -34.90 -13.40
N ASP A 32 0.52 -35.07 -12.15
CA ASP A 32 -0.75 -34.61 -11.54
C ASP A 32 -0.62 -33.46 -10.55
N SER A 33 0.58 -32.98 -10.22
CA SER A 33 0.77 -31.89 -9.25
C SER A 33 0.54 -30.51 -9.88
N VAL A 34 -0.07 -29.61 -9.11
CA VAL A 34 -0.13 -28.17 -9.46
C VAL A 34 1.29 -27.60 -9.39
N PRO A 35 1.74 -26.80 -10.40
CA PRO A 35 3.04 -26.16 -10.34
C PRO A 35 3.15 -25.25 -9.11
N PRO A 36 4.34 -25.20 -8.44
CA PRO A 36 4.48 -24.53 -7.16
C PRO A 36 4.57 -22.99 -7.23
N ASN A 37 4.67 -22.44 -8.43
CA ASN A 37 4.80 -21.00 -8.63
C ASN A 37 3.54 -20.47 -9.32
N THR A 38 3.02 -19.34 -8.80
CA THR A 38 1.83 -18.70 -9.37
C THR A 38 2.07 -17.19 -9.47
N VAL A 39 1.79 -16.62 -10.63
CA VAL A 39 1.65 -15.17 -10.79
C VAL A 39 0.17 -14.83 -10.77
N ARG A 40 -0.20 -13.83 -9.96
CA ARG A 40 -1.57 -13.30 -9.87
C ARG A 40 -1.63 -11.91 -10.47
N LEU A 41 -2.71 -11.62 -11.21
CA LEU A 41 -3.02 -10.31 -11.73
C LEU A 41 -4.49 -10.00 -11.45
N GLY A 42 -4.79 -8.81 -10.98
CA GLY A 42 -6.16 -8.47 -10.60
C GLY A 42 -6.39 -7.01 -10.26
N LEU A 43 -7.47 -6.79 -9.55
CA LEU A 43 -7.89 -5.49 -9.04
C LEU A 43 -7.70 -5.44 -7.53
N TYR A 44 -7.29 -4.27 -7.07
CA TYR A 44 -7.00 -3.94 -5.69
C TYR A 44 -7.82 -2.70 -5.31
N ASP A 45 -8.90 -2.91 -4.58
CA ASP A 45 -9.78 -1.85 -4.11
C ASP A 45 -9.46 -1.54 -2.65
N ILE A 46 -8.94 -0.35 -2.38
CA ILE A 46 -8.35 0.03 -1.11
C ILE A 46 -9.24 1.04 -0.41
N PHE A 47 -9.67 0.67 0.80
CA PHE A 47 -10.51 1.47 1.67
C PHE A 47 -9.67 2.02 2.82
N TYR A 48 -9.55 3.33 2.91
CA TYR A 48 -8.79 3.96 3.97
C TYR A 48 -9.68 4.27 5.16
N HIS A 49 -9.38 3.62 6.29
CA HIS A 49 -9.87 4.03 7.60
C HIS A 49 -8.78 4.89 8.24
N VAL A 50 -8.85 6.19 8.03
CA VAL A 50 -7.83 7.13 8.49
C VAL A 50 -8.14 7.58 9.91
N HIS A 51 -7.23 7.33 10.83
CA HIS A 51 -7.21 7.92 12.16
C HIS A 51 -6.08 8.96 12.19
N ALA A 52 -6.26 10.05 11.41
CA ALA A 52 -5.35 11.18 11.52
C ALA A 52 -5.67 11.97 12.78
N GLN A 53 -4.66 12.19 13.61
CA GLN A 53 -4.74 13.19 14.66
C GLN A 53 -4.95 14.56 14.01
N ASP A 54 -5.54 15.49 14.76
CA ASP A 54 -5.62 16.86 14.29
C ASP A 54 -4.23 17.40 13.96
N LEU A 55 -4.17 18.20 12.91
CA LEU A 55 -2.93 18.89 12.54
C LEU A 55 -2.45 19.72 13.73
N SER A 56 -1.16 19.68 13.99
CA SER A 56 -0.51 20.46 15.06
C SER A 56 0.54 21.40 14.47
N GLY A 57 0.73 22.55 15.12
CA GLY A 57 1.71 23.55 14.73
C GLY A 57 1.16 24.95 14.71
N PRO A 58 1.99 25.95 14.35
CA PRO A 58 1.58 27.35 14.31
C PRO A 58 0.40 27.58 13.36
N TYR A 59 -0.57 28.40 13.81
CA TYR A 59 -1.74 28.84 13.04
C TYR A 59 -2.72 27.72 12.62
N VAL A 60 -2.66 26.56 13.25
CA VAL A 60 -3.64 25.48 13.00
C VAL A 60 -4.82 25.65 13.96
N PRO A 61 -6.07 25.85 13.46
CA PRO A 61 -7.24 25.87 14.30
C PRO A 61 -7.53 24.48 14.91
N PRO A 62 -8.16 24.40 16.10
CA PRO A 62 -8.59 23.12 16.67
C PRO A 62 -9.57 22.37 15.75
N GLY A 63 -9.51 21.06 15.74
CA GLY A 63 -10.42 20.21 14.97
C GLY A 63 -10.14 20.17 13.46
N VAL A 64 -8.99 20.67 13.03
CA VAL A 64 -8.56 20.59 11.63
C VAL A 64 -7.70 19.35 11.43
N GLY A 65 -8.12 18.49 10.53
CA GLY A 65 -7.45 17.24 10.19
C GLY A 65 -7.47 16.97 8.69
N ILE A 66 -7.19 15.73 8.35
CA ILE A 66 -7.15 15.25 6.97
C ILE A 66 -7.89 13.91 6.84
N ASP A 67 -8.47 13.67 5.66
CA ASP A 67 -9.02 12.38 5.25
C ASP A 67 -8.38 11.95 3.93
N VAL A 68 -8.34 10.64 3.68
CA VAL A 68 -7.74 10.07 2.47
C VAL A 68 -8.82 9.35 1.69
N GLN A 69 -8.93 9.68 0.40
CA GLN A 69 -9.90 9.04 -0.50
C GLN A 69 -9.53 7.59 -0.80
N ASN A 70 -10.55 6.73 -0.87
CA ASN A 70 -10.40 5.35 -1.35
C ASN A 70 -9.86 5.34 -2.78
N VAL A 71 -9.15 4.28 -3.12
CA VAL A 71 -8.52 4.16 -4.43
C VAL A 71 -8.54 2.73 -4.93
N GLN A 72 -8.77 2.57 -6.23
CA GLN A 72 -8.66 1.29 -6.92
C GLN A 72 -7.40 1.29 -7.80
N THR A 73 -6.68 0.16 -7.81
CA THR A 73 -5.48 0.01 -8.62
C THR A 73 -5.29 -1.44 -9.08
N LEU A 74 -4.26 -1.68 -9.88
CA LEU A 74 -3.90 -3.03 -10.30
C LEU A 74 -3.15 -3.76 -9.18
N TYR A 75 -3.44 -5.04 -9.06
CA TYR A 75 -2.77 -5.97 -8.16
C TYR A 75 -1.93 -6.95 -8.96
N VAL A 76 -0.68 -7.14 -8.53
CA VAL A 76 0.24 -8.15 -9.03
C VAL A 76 0.83 -8.88 -7.84
N ALA A 77 0.85 -10.21 -7.87
CA ALA A 77 1.55 -10.98 -6.85
C ALA A 77 2.26 -12.18 -7.45
N TYR A 78 3.34 -12.56 -6.79
CA TYR A 78 4.01 -13.84 -6.99
C TYR A 78 3.81 -14.68 -5.75
N VAL A 79 3.33 -15.90 -5.94
CA VAL A 79 3.08 -16.86 -4.87
C VAL A 79 3.93 -18.09 -5.12
N ARG A 80 4.60 -18.56 -4.10
CA ARG A 80 5.32 -19.83 -4.11
C ARG A 80 4.75 -20.75 -3.03
N GLU A 81 4.28 -21.91 -3.45
CA GLU A 81 3.86 -23.00 -2.57
C GLU A 81 5.10 -23.78 -2.10
N PHE A 82 5.30 -23.85 -0.79
CA PHE A 82 6.37 -24.63 -0.18
C PHE A 82 5.89 -25.99 0.29
N PHE A 83 4.67 -26.03 0.80
CA PHE A 83 3.99 -27.24 1.29
C PHE A 83 2.53 -27.17 0.88
N SER A 84 1.83 -28.29 0.94
CA SER A 84 0.40 -28.39 0.55
C SER A 84 -0.52 -27.38 1.22
N HIS A 85 -0.10 -26.85 2.37
CA HIS A 85 -0.87 -25.91 3.19
C HIS A 85 -0.14 -24.58 3.47
N LEU A 86 1.04 -24.38 2.91
CA LEU A 86 1.83 -23.16 3.17
C LEU A 86 2.36 -22.58 1.87
N ASP A 87 1.99 -21.35 1.60
CA ASP A 87 2.57 -20.55 0.54
C ASP A 87 3.13 -19.21 1.05
N LEU A 88 4.03 -18.63 0.27
CA LEU A 88 4.58 -17.31 0.49
C LEU A 88 4.19 -16.43 -0.70
N GLU A 89 3.57 -15.32 -0.41
CA GLU A 89 3.07 -14.35 -1.38
C GLU A 89 3.85 -13.05 -1.27
N LEU A 90 4.43 -12.61 -2.39
CA LEU A 90 4.96 -11.26 -2.57
C LEU A 90 3.94 -10.47 -3.39
N ALA A 91 3.24 -9.56 -2.76
CA ALA A 91 2.19 -8.74 -3.37
C ALA A 91 2.66 -7.32 -3.62
N ILE A 92 2.29 -6.76 -4.77
CA ILE A 92 2.63 -5.41 -5.20
C ILE A 92 1.41 -4.78 -5.87
N GLY A 93 0.91 -3.66 -5.33
CA GLY A 93 -0.06 -2.82 -6.03
C GLY A 93 0.63 -1.89 -7.04
N TRP A 94 0.00 -1.63 -8.19
CA TRP A 94 0.46 -0.53 -9.03
C TRP A 94 0.33 0.78 -8.28
N PRO A 95 1.36 1.63 -8.20
CA PRO A 95 1.36 2.83 -7.36
C PRO A 95 0.22 3.80 -7.69
N PRO A 96 -0.85 3.88 -6.89
CA PRO A 96 -1.97 4.76 -7.16
C PRO A 96 -1.65 6.20 -6.80
N LEU A 97 -2.36 7.14 -7.43
CA LEU A 97 -2.42 8.52 -6.99
C LEU A 97 -3.51 8.67 -5.95
N THR A 98 -3.13 8.88 -4.71
CA THR A 98 -4.06 9.08 -3.60
C THR A 98 -4.29 10.56 -3.36
N LYS A 99 -5.53 10.94 -3.11
CA LYS A 99 -5.93 12.32 -2.80
C LYS A 99 -6.22 12.44 -1.32
N THR A 100 -5.70 13.50 -0.72
CA THR A 100 -5.97 13.86 0.68
C THR A 100 -6.87 15.07 0.71
N GLU A 101 -7.95 14.99 1.47
CA GLU A 101 -8.92 16.05 1.66
C GLU A 101 -8.75 16.70 3.03
N GLY A 102 -9.10 17.97 3.10
CA GLY A 102 -9.21 18.67 4.36
C GLY A 102 -10.42 18.23 5.16
N ARG A 103 -10.28 18.11 6.47
CA ARG A 103 -11.34 17.81 7.42
C ARG A 103 -11.39 18.86 8.52
N GLY A 104 -12.59 19.31 8.87
CA GLY A 104 -12.79 20.20 10.00
C GLY A 104 -13.47 21.54 9.65
N PRO A 105 -13.64 22.41 10.66
CA PRO A 105 -14.47 23.63 10.54
C PRO A 105 -13.77 24.81 9.86
N ALA A 106 -12.46 24.69 9.53
CA ALA A 106 -11.69 25.77 8.91
C ALA A 106 -12.25 26.20 7.54
N ARG A 107 -11.93 27.40 7.14
CA ARG A 107 -12.32 27.97 5.84
C ARG A 107 -11.09 28.52 5.11
N LEU A 108 -11.12 28.41 3.77
CA LEU A 108 -10.15 28.99 2.85
C LEU A 108 -10.80 30.23 2.20
N GLY A 109 -10.71 31.37 2.89
CA GLY A 109 -11.51 32.53 2.52
C GLY A 109 -13.01 32.24 2.62
N SER A 110 -13.75 32.30 1.51
CA SER A 110 -15.18 31.97 1.44
C SER A 110 -15.48 30.46 1.31
N VAL A 111 -14.49 29.63 0.96
CA VAL A 111 -14.67 28.21 0.69
C VAL A 111 -14.42 27.37 1.96
N PRO A 112 -15.27 26.35 2.28
CA PRO A 112 -14.98 25.41 3.36
C PRO A 112 -13.68 24.64 3.10
N TYR A 113 -12.89 24.42 4.15
CA TYR A 113 -11.71 23.53 4.08
C TYR A 113 -12.11 22.06 3.93
N ASN A 114 -13.19 21.68 4.59
CA ASN A 114 -13.72 20.34 4.59
C ASN A 114 -14.09 19.87 3.18
N GLY A 115 -13.59 18.70 2.79
CA GLY A 115 -13.84 18.11 1.48
C GLY A 115 -13.02 18.70 0.32
N GLN A 116 -12.13 19.69 0.58
CA GLN A 116 -11.23 20.18 -0.45
C GLN A 116 -10.02 19.24 -0.58
N VAL A 117 -9.69 18.83 -1.82
CA VAL A 117 -8.45 18.11 -2.08
C VAL A 117 -7.27 19.05 -1.87
N ILE A 118 -6.52 18.83 -0.80
CA ILE A 118 -5.41 19.69 -0.36
C ILE A 118 -4.06 19.18 -0.82
N SER A 119 -3.91 17.85 -0.98
CA SER A 119 -2.67 17.26 -1.46
C SER A 119 -2.91 15.96 -2.21
N THR A 120 -1.89 15.57 -2.96
CA THR A 120 -1.83 14.27 -3.64
C THR A 120 -0.49 13.62 -3.36
N ALA A 121 -0.47 12.30 -3.31
CA ALA A 121 0.75 11.52 -3.18
C ALA A 121 0.60 10.19 -3.92
N ARG A 122 1.71 9.66 -4.42
CA ARG A 122 1.80 8.24 -4.82
C ARG A 122 2.51 7.46 -3.73
N TRP A 123 2.15 6.22 -3.61
CA TRP A 123 2.84 5.31 -2.72
C TRP A 123 3.14 3.97 -3.39
N PHE A 124 4.17 3.32 -2.89
CA PHE A 124 4.57 1.98 -3.26
C PHE A 124 4.65 1.14 -2.00
N GLY A 125 3.89 0.04 -1.95
CA GLY A 125 3.69 -0.75 -0.74
C GLY A 125 3.75 -2.26 -0.99
N PRO A 126 4.95 -2.86 -1.21
CA PRO A 126 5.07 -4.30 -1.28
C PRO A 126 4.75 -4.95 0.06
N SER A 127 4.10 -6.12 -0.01
CA SER A 127 3.76 -6.96 1.13
C SER A 127 4.32 -8.36 0.95
N LEU A 128 4.89 -8.92 1.99
CA LEU A 128 5.33 -10.32 2.05
C LEU A 128 4.45 -11.04 3.06
N VAL A 129 3.69 -12.03 2.61
CA VAL A 129 2.65 -12.72 3.40
C VAL A 129 2.88 -14.22 3.34
N ALA A 130 2.89 -14.86 4.50
CA ALA A 130 2.82 -16.31 4.62
C ALA A 130 1.35 -16.70 4.81
N ASN A 131 0.83 -17.51 3.88
CA ASN A 131 -0.55 -17.96 3.87
C ASN A 131 -0.65 -19.43 4.30
N TYR A 132 -1.56 -19.72 5.20
CA TYR A 132 -2.00 -21.08 5.50
C TYR A 132 -3.25 -21.37 4.70
N VAL A 133 -3.16 -22.34 3.79
CA VAL A 133 -4.24 -22.75 2.89
C VAL A 133 -4.92 -23.97 3.46
N PHE A 134 -6.20 -23.84 3.77
CA PHE A 134 -7.02 -24.95 4.29
C PHE A 134 -7.37 -25.94 3.18
N LEU A 135 -7.75 -27.11 3.59
CA LEU A 135 -8.13 -28.23 2.73
C LEU A 135 -6.96 -28.74 1.86
N SER A 136 -7.09 -29.97 1.41
CA SER A 136 -6.07 -30.61 0.58
C SER A 136 -6.09 -30.07 -0.86
N PRO A 137 -4.99 -30.24 -1.62
CA PRO A 137 -4.89 -29.77 -3.00
C PRO A 137 -5.94 -30.35 -3.98
N GLU A 138 -6.63 -31.42 -3.63
CA GLU A 138 -7.69 -32.02 -4.46
C GLU A 138 -8.95 -31.16 -4.52
N HIS A 139 -9.16 -30.29 -3.51
CA HIS A 139 -10.33 -29.41 -3.47
C HIS A 139 -10.17 -28.23 -4.42
N ALA A 140 -11.19 -27.98 -5.24
CA ALA A 140 -11.18 -26.82 -6.14
C ALA A 140 -11.29 -25.49 -5.39
N LEU A 141 -12.05 -25.47 -4.29
CA LEU A 141 -12.22 -24.28 -3.44
C LEU A 141 -11.43 -24.44 -2.15
N ARG A 142 -10.46 -23.53 -1.91
CA ARG A 142 -9.57 -23.59 -0.75
C ARG A 142 -9.55 -22.24 -0.05
N PRO A 143 -10.09 -22.14 1.17
CA PRO A 143 -9.92 -20.97 2.02
C PRO A 143 -8.46 -20.83 2.47
N TYR A 144 -8.04 -19.60 2.75
CA TYR A 144 -6.73 -19.35 3.36
C TYR A 144 -6.77 -18.15 4.31
N ILE A 145 -5.83 -18.15 5.23
CA ILE A 145 -5.50 -17.01 6.08
C ILE A 145 -4.00 -16.73 5.97
N GLY A 146 -3.61 -15.47 6.05
CA GLY A 146 -2.20 -15.10 5.98
C GLY A 146 -1.83 -13.99 6.93
N VAL A 147 -0.56 -13.98 7.30
CA VAL A 147 0.06 -12.93 8.09
C VAL A 147 1.41 -12.56 7.49
N GLY A 148 1.78 -11.30 7.60
CA GLY A 148 3.00 -10.84 6.96
C GLY A 148 3.39 -9.42 7.36
N ILE A 149 4.24 -8.84 6.54
CA ILE A 149 4.74 -7.47 6.69
C ILE A 149 4.49 -6.68 5.40
N ASN A 150 4.18 -5.40 5.58
CA ASN A 150 4.07 -4.43 4.51
C ASN A 150 5.12 -3.35 4.69
N TYR A 151 5.78 -2.94 3.60
CA TYR A 151 6.62 -1.76 3.55
C TYR A 151 5.93 -0.73 2.66
N THR A 152 5.68 0.48 3.16
CA THR A 152 5.08 1.56 2.38
C THR A 152 6.02 2.76 2.29
N SER A 153 6.28 3.23 1.08
CA SER A 153 7.00 4.47 0.82
C SER A 153 6.16 5.43 -0.01
N PHE A 154 6.32 6.74 0.23
CA PHE A 154 5.53 7.79 -0.38
C PHE A 154 6.41 8.65 -1.28
N TYR A 155 5.93 8.98 -2.47
CA TYR A 155 6.62 9.82 -3.45
C TYR A 155 5.61 10.64 -4.28
N ASP A 156 6.08 11.50 -5.18
CA ASP A 156 5.25 12.39 -6.00
C ASP A 156 4.21 13.14 -5.16
N ARG A 157 4.72 13.78 -4.07
CA ARG A 157 3.91 14.48 -3.08
C ARG A 157 3.72 15.92 -3.52
N ASN A 158 2.50 16.28 -3.88
CA ASN A 158 2.17 17.60 -4.39
C ASN A 158 1.06 18.25 -3.55
N ASN A 159 1.26 19.50 -3.21
CA ASN A 159 0.22 20.32 -2.62
C ASN A 159 -0.64 20.94 -3.73
N THR A 160 -1.94 20.97 -3.55
CA THR A 160 -2.85 21.61 -4.51
C THR A 160 -2.94 23.13 -4.27
N ALA A 161 -3.63 23.85 -5.14
CA ALA A 161 -3.92 25.26 -4.92
C ALA A 161 -4.71 25.48 -3.62
N ALA A 162 -5.68 24.61 -3.31
CA ALA A 162 -6.42 24.63 -2.04
C ALA A 162 -5.52 24.35 -0.83
N GLY A 163 -4.61 23.38 -0.96
CA GLY A 163 -3.62 23.09 0.07
C GLY A 163 -2.65 24.23 0.30
N ASN A 164 -2.19 24.89 -0.75
CA ASN A 164 -1.35 26.08 -0.64
C ASN A 164 -2.10 27.26 0.01
N ALA A 165 -3.37 27.46 -0.35
CA ALA A 165 -4.21 28.48 0.29
C ALA A 165 -4.43 28.18 1.78
N ALA A 166 -4.68 26.89 2.13
CA ALA A 166 -4.83 26.46 3.52
C ALA A 166 -3.55 26.67 4.34
N SER A 167 -2.40 26.48 3.73
CA SER A 167 -1.10 26.58 4.40
C SER A 167 -0.56 28.02 4.44
N GLY A 168 -1.17 28.95 3.71
CA GLY A 168 -0.70 30.33 3.56
C GLY A 168 0.41 30.52 2.52
N GLY A 169 0.63 29.54 1.63
CA GLY A 169 1.62 29.62 0.56
C GLY A 169 2.08 28.25 0.06
N PRO A 170 3.02 28.25 -0.92
CA PRO A 170 3.61 27.03 -1.43
C PRO A 170 4.19 26.17 -0.31
N THR A 171 3.75 24.92 -0.23
CA THR A 171 4.09 24.02 0.87
C THR A 171 4.78 22.78 0.37
N ARG A 172 5.91 22.44 0.99
CA ARG A 172 6.61 21.17 0.76
C ARG A 172 6.11 20.10 1.72
N LEU A 173 5.70 18.97 1.17
CA LEU A 173 5.21 17.82 1.94
C LEU A 173 6.28 16.74 2.06
N SER A 174 6.44 16.19 3.26
CA SER A 174 7.27 15.03 3.54
C SER A 174 6.47 13.99 4.33
N LEU A 175 6.58 12.73 3.92
CA LEU A 175 6.00 11.58 4.63
C LEU A 175 7.10 10.55 4.88
N SER A 176 7.18 10.05 6.10
CA SER A 176 8.13 9.00 6.44
C SER A 176 7.66 7.64 5.88
N PRO A 177 8.58 6.76 5.46
CA PRO A 177 8.20 5.39 5.12
C PRO A 177 7.67 4.65 6.36
N SER A 178 6.92 3.60 6.11
CA SER A 178 6.30 2.75 7.14
C SER A 178 6.63 1.29 6.92
N VAL A 179 6.79 0.56 8.01
CA VAL A 179 6.76 -0.91 8.03
C VAL A 179 5.70 -1.30 9.03
N GLY A 180 4.78 -2.16 8.64
CA GLY A 180 3.69 -2.59 9.51
C GLY A 180 3.24 -4.03 9.24
N PRO A 181 2.45 -4.61 10.15
CA PRO A 181 1.86 -5.92 9.95
C PRO A 181 0.80 -5.88 8.84
N VAL A 182 0.62 -7.02 8.20
CA VAL A 182 -0.49 -7.28 7.29
C VAL A 182 -1.12 -8.63 7.61
N GLY A 183 -2.45 -8.66 7.55
CA GLY A 183 -3.23 -9.87 7.66
C GLY A 183 -4.13 -10.01 6.43
N THR A 184 -4.43 -11.25 6.04
CA THR A 184 -5.32 -11.53 4.93
C THR A 184 -6.20 -12.74 5.21
N VAL A 185 -7.40 -12.72 4.66
CA VAL A 185 -8.29 -13.88 4.58
C VAL A 185 -8.80 -13.97 3.16
N GLY A 186 -8.90 -15.18 2.63
CA GLY A 186 -9.32 -15.32 1.25
C GLY A 186 -9.74 -16.72 0.84
N LEU A 187 -10.11 -16.80 -0.41
CA LEU A 187 -10.52 -18.00 -1.10
C LEU A 187 -9.75 -18.14 -2.41
N THR A 188 -9.30 -19.34 -2.68
CA THR A 188 -8.77 -19.74 -3.98
C THR A 188 -9.79 -20.67 -4.63
N TYR A 189 -10.13 -20.42 -5.88
CA TYR A 189 -10.91 -21.33 -6.71
C TYR A 189 -10.08 -21.77 -7.91
N ARG A 190 -9.69 -23.05 -7.94
CA ARG A 190 -8.90 -23.64 -9.00
C ARG A 190 -9.81 -24.10 -10.15
N LEU A 191 -9.56 -23.57 -11.33
CA LEU A 191 -10.25 -24.01 -12.57
C LEU A 191 -9.62 -25.25 -13.15
N ASP A 192 -8.30 -25.26 -13.24
CA ASP A 192 -7.50 -26.35 -13.75
C ASP A 192 -6.11 -26.37 -13.09
N ARG A 193 -5.11 -27.05 -13.67
CA ARG A 193 -3.74 -27.14 -13.13
C ARG A 193 -2.96 -25.84 -13.19
N ARG A 194 -3.36 -24.90 -14.04
CA ARG A 194 -2.64 -23.64 -14.29
C ARG A 194 -3.42 -22.41 -13.89
N TRP A 195 -4.75 -22.44 -14.00
CA TRP A 195 -5.58 -21.27 -13.76
C TRP A 195 -6.36 -21.35 -12.46
N SER A 196 -6.30 -20.31 -11.70
CA SER A 196 -7.08 -20.15 -10.46
C SER A 196 -7.60 -18.72 -10.33
N PHE A 197 -8.74 -18.58 -9.66
CA PHE A 197 -9.26 -17.29 -9.21
C PHE A 197 -9.06 -17.13 -7.71
N TYR A 198 -8.86 -15.89 -7.30
CA TYR A 198 -8.64 -15.52 -5.91
C TYR A 198 -9.53 -14.35 -5.55
N ALA A 199 -10.15 -14.44 -4.38
CA ALA A 199 -10.84 -13.33 -3.74
C ALA A 199 -10.35 -13.23 -2.31
N SER A 200 -9.89 -12.07 -1.88
CA SER A 200 -9.39 -11.90 -0.52
C SER A 200 -9.67 -10.49 0.02
N TYR A 201 -9.75 -10.44 1.33
CA TYR A 201 -9.73 -9.20 2.08
C TYR A 201 -8.43 -9.14 2.89
N SER A 202 -7.71 -8.04 2.72
CA SER A 202 -6.45 -7.77 3.39
C SER A 202 -6.59 -6.55 4.27
N PHE A 203 -5.90 -6.53 5.40
CA PHE A 203 -5.79 -5.35 6.26
C PHE A 203 -4.34 -5.16 6.65
N SER A 204 -3.92 -3.92 6.75
CA SER A 204 -2.56 -3.57 7.15
C SER A 204 -2.57 -2.36 8.06
N GLU A 205 -1.46 -2.15 8.73
CA GLU A 205 -1.22 -0.95 9.54
C GLU A 205 -0.07 -0.16 8.90
N VAL A 206 -0.34 1.11 8.60
CA VAL A 206 0.63 2.04 8.04
C VAL A 206 0.70 3.27 8.92
N GLN A 207 1.86 3.55 9.50
CA GLN A 207 2.10 4.71 10.35
C GLN A 207 3.12 5.63 9.70
N THR A 208 2.77 6.90 9.50
CA THR A 208 3.67 7.88 8.89
C THR A 208 3.59 9.22 9.61
N ASN A 209 4.71 9.94 9.62
CA ASN A 209 4.74 11.32 10.06
C ASN A 209 4.70 12.23 8.84
N LEU A 210 3.62 13.01 8.73
CA LEU A 210 3.47 14.05 7.75
C LEU A 210 4.10 15.34 8.28
N THR A 211 4.97 15.91 7.49
CA THR A 211 5.56 17.26 7.74
C THR A 211 5.21 18.16 6.56
N ALA A 212 4.62 19.30 6.86
CA ALA A 212 4.31 20.36 5.90
C ALA A 212 5.14 21.59 6.23
N ASP A 213 6.03 22.00 5.33
CA ASP A 213 6.88 23.17 5.45
C ASP A 213 6.41 24.26 4.47
N THR A 214 5.92 25.38 5.02
CA THR A 214 5.48 26.54 4.27
C THR A 214 6.40 27.72 4.61
N ALA A 215 7.38 27.99 3.76
CA ALA A 215 8.36 29.07 3.95
C ALA A 215 9.03 29.07 5.35
N GLY A 216 9.37 27.89 5.88
CA GLY A 216 9.99 27.72 7.20
C GLY A 216 9.00 27.55 8.35
N VAL A 217 7.70 27.70 8.12
CA VAL A 217 6.66 27.35 9.11
C VAL A 217 6.35 25.87 9.00
N ILE A 218 6.79 25.10 9.99
CA ILE A 218 6.66 23.64 10.02
C ILE A 218 5.40 23.27 10.79
N ARG A 219 4.58 22.39 10.17
CA ARG A 219 3.42 21.75 10.77
C ARG A 219 3.59 20.25 10.65
N THR A 220 3.26 19.51 11.69
CA THR A 220 3.40 18.06 11.71
C THR A 220 2.12 17.39 12.15
N THR A 221 1.91 16.18 11.68
CA THR A 221 0.89 15.28 12.24
C THR A 221 1.35 13.85 12.11
N HIS A 222 1.00 13.04 13.11
CA HIS A 222 1.12 11.60 13.01
C HIS A 222 -0.16 11.05 12.38
N VAL A 223 0.01 10.25 11.34
CA VAL A 223 -1.10 9.65 10.59
C VAL A 223 -0.98 8.15 10.68
N SER A 224 -1.99 7.52 11.28
CA SER A 224 -2.15 6.08 11.29
C SER A 224 -3.26 5.71 10.31
N PHE A 225 -2.93 4.85 9.38
CA PHE A 225 -3.89 4.27 8.43
C PHE A 225 -4.09 2.81 8.79
N ALA A 226 -5.35 2.38 8.78
CA ALA A 226 -5.68 0.96 8.80
C ALA A 226 -6.39 0.61 7.47
N PRO A 227 -5.66 0.59 6.34
CA PRO A 227 -6.28 0.29 5.06
C PRO A 227 -6.79 -1.15 5.05
N GLY A 228 -8.06 -1.30 4.73
CA GLY A 228 -8.67 -2.54 4.28
C GLY A 228 -8.64 -2.61 2.77
N ALA A 229 -8.52 -3.79 2.20
CA ALA A 229 -8.47 -3.94 0.78
C ALA A 229 -9.18 -5.21 0.31
N LEU A 230 -10.06 -5.04 -0.67
CA LEU A 230 -10.64 -6.15 -1.40
C LEU A 230 -9.80 -6.42 -2.64
N ILE A 231 -9.41 -7.67 -2.82
CA ILE A 231 -8.57 -8.11 -3.94
C ILE A 231 -9.30 -9.21 -4.69
N VAL A 232 -9.44 -9.04 -6.00
CA VAL A 232 -9.93 -10.09 -6.89
C VAL A 232 -8.89 -10.28 -7.99
N SER A 233 -8.41 -11.49 -8.18
CA SER A 233 -7.34 -11.77 -9.14
C SER A 233 -7.47 -13.13 -9.79
N ALA A 234 -6.89 -13.25 -11.00
CA ALA A 234 -6.63 -14.51 -11.67
C ALA A 234 -5.15 -14.86 -11.48
N GLY A 235 -4.86 -16.14 -11.28
CA GLY A 235 -3.52 -16.66 -11.15
C GLY A 235 -3.19 -17.68 -12.22
N PHE A 236 -1.96 -17.64 -12.67
CA PHE A 236 -1.37 -18.61 -13.59
C PHE A 236 -0.21 -19.33 -12.91
N SER A 237 -0.29 -20.66 -12.82
CA SER A 237 0.70 -21.51 -12.19
C SER A 237 1.64 -22.14 -13.20
N PHE A 238 2.96 -22.21 -12.88
CA PHE A 238 4.04 -22.71 -13.76
C PHE A 238 5.18 -23.33 -12.98
#